data_6ee6b6d4da7497d59959ff6a0d5d3e4f
#
_entry.id   6ee6b6d4da7497d59959ff6a0d5d3e4f
#
_cell.length_a   1.000
_cell.length_b   1.000
_cell.length_c   1.000
_cell.angle_alpha   90.00
_cell.angle_beta   90.00
_cell.angle_gamma   90.00
#
_symmetry.space_group_name_H-M   'P 1'
#
loop_
_entity.id
_entity.type
_entity.pdbx_description
1 polymer ?
#
loop_
_entity_poly.entity_id
_entity_poly.type
_entity_poly.pdbx_seq_one_letter_code
_entity_poly.pdbx_strand_id
1 'polypeptide(L)'
;MHWYEAVERGSPINRLARTGAMLLVVLPLAAGLARSAAPPRLSFSAGVAPEAPRDFDGSRDAESLEAADLNGDGKSDLALGSFQDEAVWLALSAPGGSLAVQQAQYRVGAGPSALAVGDLNGDGNADLVVAKAHSSAVSVLFGDGHGGFAPRADYPTAASPVSVVLADLDGDHKLDVATADADRKAVSVLLNHGNGTLERKSDYTTAIGPVAVAAGDLDGDGRPDLVTANTSGSVSVLLNNGKVLFAAKADYAAGGAPNSLALADFDGDGFLDAAVASPRAPRGRHVTVLLGRGDGTFRLRRYLAARVNASRISSGDLNADGSPDLVFSDGRALAVMLNRGDATFQGPLWFGRADTIAPGDFNGDGRLDLAGAWVNDRNGAWNVTVHRNRPGLCNVQDVLGKTLAVATDLLTRADCTVGQVQRRRSTRVRRGRVVSQSPRFPGSVLPAGGQVSLVLSLGRR
;
A
#
# COMPACT_ATOMS: atom_id res chain seq x y z
N MET A 1 30.60 50.89 -15.31
CA MET A 1 31.94 50.45 -14.88
C MET A 1 31.70 49.23 -14.00
N HIS A 2 31.76 48.03 -14.60
CA HIS A 2 32.89 47.09 -14.52
C HIS A 2 33.06 46.55 -13.10
N TRP A 3 33.05 45.28 -12.79
CA TRP A 3 33.37 43.97 -13.38
C TRP A 3 32.76 42.91 -12.45
N TYR A 4 32.09 41.86 -12.87
CA TYR A 4 32.55 40.52 -13.32
C TYR A 4 33.31 39.66 -12.30
N GLU A 5 32.79 38.45 -12.20
CA GLU A 5 33.42 37.15 -11.89
C GLU A 5 33.50 36.75 -10.43
N ALA A 6 33.27 35.51 -10.09
CA ALA A 6 33.06 34.22 -10.76
C ALA A 6 32.64 33.21 -9.67
N VAL A 7 31.71 32.36 -10.02
CA VAL A 7 31.90 30.90 -10.20
C VAL A 7 32.37 30.07 -8.97
N GLU A 8 31.62 29.21 -8.56
CA GLU A 8 31.62 27.77 -8.64
C GLU A 8 31.08 27.06 -7.39
N ARG A 9 30.09 26.22 -7.69
CA ARG A 9 29.94 24.84 -7.21
C ARG A 9 29.46 24.59 -5.78
N GLY A 10 28.29 24.11 -5.71
CA GLY A 10 27.74 23.41 -4.57
C GLY A 10 26.30 23.03 -4.84
N SER A 11 26.09 22.05 -5.68
CA SER A 11 24.79 21.43 -5.92
C SER A 11 24.20 20.89 -4.60
N PRO A 12 23.00 21.29 -4.19
CA PRO A 12 22.33 20.71 -3.06
C PRO A 12 21.38 19.59 -3.56
N ILE A 13 21.93 18.54 -4.15
CA ILE A 13 21.17 17.32 -4.43
C ILE A 13 21.86 16.20 -3.67
N ASN A 14 21.66 16.09 -2.37
CA ASN A 14 21.95 14.88 -1.59
C ASN A 14 21.65 15.06 -0.09
N ARG A 15 20.45 15.54 0.27
CA ARG A 15 20.00 15.47 1.67
C ARG A 15 18.49 15.18 1.85
N LEU A 16 17.77 14.76 0.81
CA LEU A 16 16.35 14.44 0.93
C LEU A 16 16.02 12.93 0.81
N ALA A 17 17.03 12.08 0.87
CA ALA A 17 16.84 10.62 0.79
C ALA A 17 17.01 9.92 2.13
N ARG A 18 16.64 10.53 3.27
CA ARG A 18 16.80 9.91 4.59
C ARG A 18 15.58 9.96 5.51
N THR A 19 14.46 10.42 5.04
CA THR A 19 13.22 10.30 5.82
C THR A 19 12.29 9.35 5.06
N GLY A 20 12.14 8.15 5.60
CA GLY A 20 11.27 7.11 5.06
C GLY A 20 9.78 7.37 5.30
N ALA A 21 9.36 8.62 5.22
CA ALA A 21 7.95 8.92 5.05
C ALA A 21 7.64 8.71 3.59
N MET A 22 6.80 7.77 3.24
CA MET A 22 6.24 7.59 1.90
C MET A 22 5.27 8.75 1.63
N LEU A 23 5.84 9.96 1.59
CA LEU A 23 5.21 11.08 0.93
C LEU A 23 5.38 10.78 -0.55
N LEU A 24 4.31 10.44 -1.25
CA LEU A 24 4.29 10.34 -2.70
C LEU A 24 4.46 11.76 -3.25
N VAL A 25 5.70 12.27 -3.23
CA VAL A 25 6.06 13.50 -3.93
C VAL A 25 6.19 13.12 -5.39
N VAL A 26 5.17 13.40 -6.18
CA VAL A 26 5.25 13.39 -7.63
C VAL A 26 6.19 14.53 -8.04
N LEU A 27 7.46 14.22 -8.29
CA LEU A 27 8.35 15.13 -9.00
C LEU A 27 8.00 15.07 -10.50
N PRO A 28 7.85 16.22 -11.18
CA PRO A 28 7.65 16.23 -12.62
C PRO A 28 8.94 15.75 -13.30
N LEU A 29 8.95 14.55 -13.88
CA LEU A 29 10.02 14.08 -14.74
C LEU A 29 9.84 14.70 -16.12
N ALA A 30 10.84 15.47 -16.54
CA ALA A 30 10.96 15.98 -17.90
C ALA A 30 10.97 14.82 -18.90
N ALA A 31 10.06 14.87 -19.88
CA ALA A 31 9.94 13.89 -20.94
C ALA A 31 11.19 13.83 -21.82
N GLY A 32 11.93 12.73 -21.73
CA GLY A 32 12.98 12.32 -22.66
C GLY A 32 12.58 11.04 -23.34
N LEU A 33 12.21 11.09 -24.62
CA LEU A 33 11.86 9.96 -25.47
C LEU A 33 13.02 8.96 -25.58
N ALA A 34 12.85 7.77 -25.00
CA ALA A 34 13.53 6.56 -25.43
C ALA A 34 12.57 5.36 -25.29
N ARG A 35 11.81 5.10 -26.37
CA ARG A 35 11.05 3.85 -26.51
C ARG A 35 11.97 2.77 -27.06
N SER A 36 12.15 1.69 -26.30
CA SER A 36 12.10 0.26 -26.68
C SER A 36 12.97 -0.61 -25.75
N ALA A 37 12.55 -0.79 -24.52
CA ALA A 37 12.82 -2.03 -23.81
C ALA A 37 11.48 -2.57 -23.34
N ALA A 38 11.27 -3.88 -23.40
CA ALA A 38 10.11 -4.47 -22.76
C ALA A 38 10.11 -4.05 -21.28
N PRO A 39 8.95 -3.68 -20.68
CA PRO A 39 8.93 -3.24 -19.29
C PRO A 39 9.59 -4.30 -18.40
N PRO A 40 10.35 -3.88 -17.38
CA PRO A 40 10.98 -4.81 -16.47
C PRO A 40 9.92 -5.74 -15.88
N ARG A 41 10.26 -7.01 -15.82
CA ARG A 41 9.32 -8.06 -15.40
C ARG A 41 9.32 -8.18 -13.89
N LEU A 42 8.12 -8.21 -13.30
CA LEU A 42 7.95 -8.36 -11.87
C LEU A 42 8.26 -9.80 -11.44
N SER A 43 9.14 -9.96 -10.45
CA SER A 43 9.38 -11.26 -9.85
C SER A 43 9.66 -11.14 -8.34
N PHE A 44 8.88 -11.86 -7.53
CA PHE A 44 9.06 -11.92 -6.09
C PHE A 44 9.60 -13.30 -5.67
N SER A 45 10.64 -13.32 -4.84
CA SER A 45 11.00 -14.55 -4.14
C SER A 45 9.98 -14.83 -3.04
N ALA A 46 9.62 -16.09 -2.82
CA ALA A 46 8.88 -16.47 -1.63
C ALA A 46 9.67 -16.01 -0.41
N GLY A 47 9.04 -15.14 0.41
CA GLY A 47 9.71 -14.55 1.55
C GLY A 47 10.04 -15.58 2.59
N VAL A 48 11.14 -15.38 3.30
CA VAL A 48 11.39 -16.03 4.57
C VAL A 48 10.38 -15.39 5.54
N ALA A 49 9.43 -16.18 6.02
CA ALA A 49 8.65 -15.77 7.17
C ALA A 49 9.66 -15.52 8.31
N PRO A 50 9.63 -14.37 8.99
CA PRO A 50 10.31 -14.30 10.27
C PRO A 50 9.75 -15.45 11.10
N GLU A 51 10.60 -16.20 11.80
CA GLU A 51 10.11 -17.04 12.87
C GLU A 51 9.49 -16.08 13.88
N ALA A 52 8.18 -15.92 13.82
CA ALA A 52 7.46 -15.21 14.84
C ALA A 52 7.86 -15.84 16.18
N PRO A 53 8.19 -15.04 17.21
CA PRO A 53 8.35 -15.58 18.53
C PRO A 53 7.14 -16.45 18.84
N ARG A 54 7.34 -17.63 19.42
CA ARG A 54 6.27 -18.60 19.70
C ARG A 54 5.15 -18.05 20.61
N ASP A 55 5.32 -16.84 21.10
CA ASP A 55 4.42 -16.12 21.99
C ASP A 55 3.56 -15.03 21.29
N PHE A 56 3.49 -15.00 19.95
CA PHE A 56 2.44 -14.29 19.21
C PHE A 56 1.11 -15.06 19.39
N ASP A 57 0.68 -15.20 20.61
CA ASP A 57 -0.66 -15.68 20.98
C ASP A 57 -1.66 -14.51 20.90
N GLY A 58 -1.43 -13.62 19.94
CA GLY A 58 -2.26 -12.47 19.66
C GLY A 58 -3.40 -12.88 18.73
N SER A 59 -4.51 -12.65 19.13
CA SER A 59 -5.83 -12.40 18.59
C SER A 59 -5.99 -12.08 17.09
N ARG A 60 -7.18 -12.27 16.62
CA ARG A 60 -7.67 -12.51 15.27
C ARG A 60 -7.70 -11.35 14.27
N ASP A 61 -7.17 -10.15 14.54
CA ASP A 61 -7.33 -9.00 13.63
C ASP A 61 -6.07 -8.14 13.50
N ALA A 62 -5.22 -8.34 12.44
CA ALA A 62 -4.22 -7.35 11.97
C ALA A 62 -4.97 -6.24 11.25
N GLU A 63 -5.11 -5.14 11.90
CA GLU A 63 -5.89 -4.08 11.31
C GLU A 63 -5.04 -3.12 10.50
N SER A 64 -3.76 -2.94 10.84
CA SER A 64 -2.88 -2.01 10.15
C SER A 64 -1.44 -2.54 10.10
N LEU A 65 -0.80 -2.34 8.97
CA LEU A 65 0.61 -2.66 8.71
C LEU A 65 1.21 -1.49 7.93
N GLU A 66 2.29 -0.91 8.47
CA GLU A 66 3.03 0.16 7.83
C GLU A 66 4.50 -0.23 7.67
N ALA A 67 5.09 0.19 6.55
CA ALA A 67 6.48 -0.03 6.21
C ALA A 67 7.24 1.30 6.17
N ALA A 68 8.26 1.44 7.01
CA ALA A 68 9.13 2.62 7.06
C ALA A 68 10.45 2.27 7.69
N ASP A 69 11.48 3.09 7.46
CA ASP A 69 12.76 2.99 8.17
C ASP A 69 12.57 3.52 9.60
N LEU A 70 12.42 2.61 10.57
CA LEU A 70 12.17 2.94 11.98
C LEU A 70 13.45 2.99 12.80
N ASN A 71 14.58 2.52 12.23
CA ASN A 71 15.86 2.41 12.94
C ASN A 71 17.01 3.18 12.27
N GLY A 72 16.77 3.89 11.18
CA GLY A 72 17.74 4.72 10.49
C GLY A 72 18.78 3.93 9.66
N ASP A 73 18.49 2.66 9.31
CA ASP A 73 19.43 1.82 8.55
C ASP A 73 19.24 1.91 7.02
N GLY A 74 18.27 2.70 6.57
CA GLY A 74 17.94 2.94 5.16
C GLY A 74 17.08 1.85 4.53
N LYS A 75 16.54 0.91 5.30
CA LYS A 75 15.62 -0.14 4.85
C LYS A 75 14.26 0.01 5.52
N SER A 76 13.24 -0.49 4.86
CA SER A 76 11.92 -0.52 5.47
C SER A 76 11.86 -1.59 6.57
N ASP A 77 11.38 -1.17 7.73
CA ASP A 77 10.93 -1.99 8.84
C ASP A 77 9.41 -2.12 8.80
N LEU A 78 8.81 -2.86 9.72
CA LEU A 78 7.36 -2.99 9.85
C LEU A 78 6.87 -2.57 11.21
N ALA A 79 5.80 -1.76 11.23
CA ALA A 79 4.95 -1.52 12.39
C ALA A 79 3.60 -2.21 12.18
N LEU A 80 3.16 -3.00 13.16
CA LEU A 80 1.92 -3.77 13.13
C LEU A 80 1.01 -3.36 14.28
N GLY A 81 -0.18 -2.85 13.99
CA GLY A 81 -1.21 -2.56 14.97
C GLY A 81 -2.02 -3.81 15.30
N SER A 82 -2.03 -4.21 16.57
CA SER A 82 -2.84 -5.31 17.09
C SER A 82 -3.98 -4.76 17.92
N PHE A 83 -5.20 -4.95 17.44
CA PHE A 83 -6.40 -4.45 18.11
C PHE A 83 -6.62 -5.11 19.48
N GLN A 84 -6.38 -6.41 19.59
CA GLN A 84 -6.64 -7.14 20.83
C GLN A 84 -5.50 -7.01 21.87
N ASP A 85 -4.26 -6.84 21.41
CA ASP A 85 -3.14 -6.59 22.32
C ASP A 85 -3.11 -5.14 22.80
N GLU A 86 -3.94 -4.27 22.20
CA GLU A 86 -3.95 -2.82 22.44
C GLU A 86 -2.56 -2.20 22.25
N ALA A 87 -1.78 -2.71 21.29
CA ALA A 87 -0.37 -2.44 21.14
C ALA A 87 0.06 -2.35 19.67
N VAL A 88 1.22 -1.73 19.47
CA VAL A 88 2.00 -1.80 18.23
C VAL A 88 3.18 -2.74 18.43
N TRP A 89 3.38 -3.63 17.45
CA TRP A 89 4.51 -4.52 17.34
C TRP A 89 5.45 -4.05 16.23
N LEU A 90 6.74 -4.27 16.39
CA LEU A 90 7.75 -3.91 15.41
C LEU A 90 8.49 -5.15 14.90
N ALA A 91 8.83 -5.12 13.63
CA ALA A 91 9.76 -6.06 13.03
C ALA A 91 10.80 -5.29 12.21
N LEU A 92 12.04 -5.27 12.71
CA LEU A 92 13.12 -4.53 12.08
C LEU A 92 13.82 -5.36 10.99
N SER A 93 14.21 -4.71 9.91
CA SER A 93 15.00 -5.30 8.84
C SER A 93 16.37 -5.71 9.32
N ALA A 94 16.76 -6.94 9.02
CA ALA A 94 18.09 -7.45 9.32
C ALA A 94 18.91 -7.60 8.02
N PRO A 95 20.25 -7.79 8.12
CA PRO A 95 21.08 -8.05 6.95
C PRO A 95 20.52 -9.16 6.06
N GLY A 96 20.45 -8.90 4.76
CA GLY A 96 19.82 -9.80 3.80
C GLY A 96 18.30 -9.69 3.71
N GLY A 97 17.67 -8.69 4.39
CA GLY A 97 16.24 -8.38 4.30
C GLY A 97 15.33 -9.40 5.01
N SER A 98 15.83 -10.15 5.98
CA SER A 98 14.99 -10.86 6.94
C SER A 98 14.44 -9.85 7.95
N LEU A 99 13.27 -10.12 8.52
CA LEU A 99 12.70 -9.31 9.58
C LEU A 99 13.01 -9.95 10.94
N ALA A 100 13.49 -9.15 11.89
CA ALA A 100 13.64 -9.53 13.28
C ALA A 100 12.50 -8.89 14.07
N VAL A 101 11.57 -9.71 14.57
CA VAL A 101 10.48 -9.22 15.41
C VAL A 101 11.04 -8.78 16.75
N GLN A 102 10.75 -7.55 17.14
CA GLN A 102 11.11 -7.02 18.45
C GLN A 102 10.20 -7.63 19.51
N GLN A 103 10.76 -7.99 20.67
CA GLN A 103 9.95 -8.47 21.80
C GLN A 103 9.18 -7.32 22.50
N ALA A 104 9.55 -6.07 22.25
CA ALA A 104 8.90 -4.92 22.85
C ALA A 104 7.54 -4.67 22.22
N GLN A 105 6.52 -4.57 23.06
CA GLN A 105 5.19 -4.09 22.69
C GLN A 105 5.05 -2.64 23.14
N TYR A 106 4.59 -1.79 22.22
CA TYR A 106 4.24 -0.41 22.56
C TYR A 106 2.75 -0.33 22.81
N ARG A 107 2.35 -0.33 24.09
CA ARG A 107 0.93 -0.24 24.47
C ARG A 107 0.36 1.12 24.12
N VAL A 108 -0.64 1.14 23.26
CA VAL A 108 -1.30 2.36 22.77
C VAL A 108 -2.71 2.53 23.31
N GLY A 109 -3.25 1.49 23.97
CA GLY A 109 -4.62 1.49 24.50
C GLY A 109 -5.65 1.02 23.49
N ALA A 110 -6.91 1.08 23.88
CA ALA A 110 -8.01 0.38 23.23
C ALA A 110 -8.20 0.69 21.75
N GLY A 111 -8.07 -0.36 20.93
CA GLY A 111 -8.50 -0.42 19.55
C GLY A 111 -7.62 0.31 18.55
N PRO A 112 -6.30 0.04 18.48
CA PRO A 112 -5.48 0.53 17.36
C PRO A 112 -6.08 0.01 16.04
N SER A 113 -6.50 0.93 15.17
CA SER A 113 -7.22 0.66 13.92
C SER A 113 -6.42 1.01 12.69
N ALA A 114 -5.53 2.00 12.78
CA ALA A 114 -4.64 2.42 11.72
C ALA A 114 -3.35 3.01 12.27
N LEU A 115 -2.29 2.92 11.48
CA LEU A 115 -0.96 3.47 11.74
C LEU A 115 -0.59 4.45 10.65
N ALA A 116 0.20 5.47 10.98
CA ALA A 116 0.95 6.28 10.04
C ALA A 116 2.33 6.58 10.62
N VAL A 117 3.32 6.73 9.76
CA VAL A 117 4.73 6.95 10.12
C VAL A 117 5.24 8.24 9.51
N GLY A 118 5.94 9.07 10.28
CA GLY A 118 6.58 10.28 9.81
C GLY A 118 7.27 11.02 10.94
N ASP A 119 8.18 11.92 10.61
CA ASP A 119 8.86 12.79 11.59
C ASP A 119 7.94 13.95 11.99
N LEU A 120 7.34 13.85 13.18
CA LEU A 120 6.42 14.88 13.69
C LEU A 120 7.12 15.93 14.55
N ASN A 121 8.29 15.60 15.10
CA ASN A 121 8.99 16.50 16.02
C ASN A 121 10.18 17.23 15.37
N GLY A 122 10.51 16.90 14.11
CA GLY A 122 11.59 17.53 13.35
C GLY A 122 12.98 17.04 13.72
N ASP A 123 13.10 15.87 14.40
CA ASP A 123 14.40 15.33 14.82
C ASP A 123 15.05 14.40 13.78
N GLY A 124 14.35 14.12 12.68
CA GLY A 124 14.79 13.28 11.58
C GLY A 124 14.55 11.78 11.78
N ASN A 125 13.94 11.38 12.90
CA ASN A 125 13.55 10.01 13.17
C ASN A 125 12.08 9.77 12.81
N ALA A 126 11.74 8.54 12.51
CA ALA A 126 10.36 8.15 12.23
C ALA A 126 9.57 8.01 13.54
N ASP A 127 8.48 8.79 13.67
CA ASP A 127 7.50 8.70 14.75
C ASP A 127 6.29 7.87 14.29
N LEU A 128 5.52 7.36 15.24
CA LEU A 128 4.28 6.62 14.98
C LEU A 128 3.06 7.42 15.43
N VAL A 129 2.05 7.48 14.55
CA VAL A 129 0.70 7.92 14.89
C VAL A 129 -0.25 6.75 14.78
N VAL A 130 -1.00 6.49 15.85
CA VAL A 130 -1.91 5.35 15.96
C VAL A 130 -3.33 5.85 16.15
N ALA A 131 -4.21 5.60 15.19
CA ALA A 131 -5.64 5.83 15.36
C ALA A 131 -6.25 4.76 16.28
N LYS A 132 -7.11 5.17 17.23
CA LYS A 132 -7.71 4.28 18.22
C LYS A 132 -9.24 4.37 18.17
N ALA A 133 -9.86 3.45 17.42
CA ALA A 133 -11.29 3.48 17.16
C ALA A 133 -12.15 3.50 18.45
N HIS A 134 -11.76 2.74 19.46
CA HIS A 134 -12.55 2.62 20.70
C HIS A 134 -12.31 3.72 21.73
N SER A 135 -11.28 4.55 21.57
CA SER A 135 -11.00 5.66 22.50
C SER A 135 -11.21 7.04 21.89
N SER A 136 -11.62 7.11 20.60
CA SER A 136 -11.82 8.37 19.87
C SER A 136 -10.61 9.30 20.01
N ALA A 137 -9.42 8.77 19.77
CA ALA A 137 -8.17 9.48 19.90
C ALA A 137 -7.11 8.94 18.94
N VAL A 138 -6.07 9.73 18.69
CA VAL A 138 -4.79 9.26 18.17
C VAL A 138 -3.76 9.25 19.28
N SER A 139 -2.82 8.28 19.23
CA SER A 139 -1.60 8.27 20.03
C SER A 139 -0.42 8.64 19.15
N VAL A 140 0.46 9.50 19.64
CA VAL A 140 1.75 9.83 19.05
C VAL A 140 2.85 9.19 19.91
N LEU A 141 3.78 8.47 19.28
CA LEU A 141 4.93 7.86 19.90
C LEU A 141 6.18 8.34 19.15
N PHE A 142 7.09 9.01 19.85
CA PHE A 142 8.32 9.53 19.25
C PHE A 142 9.37 8.44 19.15
N GLY A 143 9.94 8.29 17.94
CA GLY A 143 11.01 7.36 17.65
C GLY A 143 12.38 7.86 18.14
N ASP A 144 13.24 6.93 18.54
CA ASP A 144 14.62 7.22 18.93
C ASP A 144 15.64 7.03 17.79
N GLY A 145 15.14 6.68 16.57
CA GLY A 145 15.97 6.37 15.41
C GLY A 145 16.69 5.03 15.48
N HIS A 146 16.41 4.20 16.50
CA HIS A 146 17.00 2.88 16.69
C HIS A 146 15.95 1.77 16.82
N GLY A 147 14.70 2.09 16.45
CA GLY A 147 13.55 1.17 16.58
C GLY A 147 12.93 1.18 17.96
N GLY A 148 13.30 2.11 18.84
CA GLY A 148 12.66 2.36 20.12
C GLY A 148 11.70 3.54 20.04
N PHE A 149 10.67 3.55 20.91
CA PHE A 149 9.69 4.63 20.97
C PHE A 149 9.46 5.10 22.41
N ALA A 150 9.33 6.41 22.58
CA ALA A 150 8.98 7.05 23.83
C ALA A 150 7.53 6.72 24.26
N PRO A 151 7.15 6.94 25.53
CA PRO A 151 5.78 6.82 25.98
C PRO A 151 4.85 7.71 25.13
N ARG A 152 3.67 7.17 24.78
CA ARG A 152 2.68 7.84 23.94
C ARG A 152 2.11 9.11 24.56
N ALA A 153 1.74 10.06 23.69
CA ALA A 153 0.84 11.17 23.98
C ALA A 153 -0.48 10.96 23.24
N ASP A 154 -1.63 11.17 23.92
CA ASP A 154 -2.95 10.94 23.34
C ASP A 154 -3.65 12.27 23.02
N TYR A 155 -4.22 12.37 21.80
CA TYR A 155 -4.95 13.54 21.32
C TYR A 155 -6.36 13.14 20.87
N PRO A 156 -7.43 13.84 21.30
CA PRO A 156 -8.79 13.49 20.97
C PRO A 156 -9.12 13.77 19.50
N THR A 157 -9.83 12.84 18.87
CA THR A 157 -10.46 12.97 17.54
C THR A 157 -11.99 12.99 17.66
N ALA A 158 -12.72 12.93 16.54
CA ALA A 158 -14.12 12.56 16.57
C ALA A 158 -14.29 11.05 16.84
N ALA A 159 -15.53 10.57 16.87
CA ALA A 159 -15.77 9.19 17.29
C ALA A 159 -15.32 8.16 16.26
N SER A 160 -14.59 7.15 16.73
CA SER A 160 -14.16 5.98 15.96
C SER A 160 -13.23 6.31 14.78
N PRO A 161 -12.01 6.86 15.04
CA PRO A 161 -11.01 7.03 13.99
C PRO A 161 -10.54 5.64 13.51
N VAL A 162 -10.75 5.34 12.22
CA VAL A 162 -10.45 4.03 11.61
C VAL A 162 -9.36 4.10 10.56
N SER A 163 -8.92 5.30 10.21
CA SER A 163 -7.80 5.54 9.29
C SER A 163 -7.11 6.83 9.69
N VAL A 164 -5.82 6.93 9.44
CA VAL A 164 -4.99 8.11 9.72
C VAL A 164 -4.02 8.36 8.59
N VAL A 165 -3.75 9.63 8.29
CA VAL A 165 -2.75 10.08 7.32
C VAL A 165 -1.99 11.28 7.89
N LEU A 166 -0.74 11.42 7.48
CA LEU A 166 0.13 12.55 7.79
C LEU A 166 0.39 13.36 6.52
N ALA A 167 0.22 14.68 6.61
CA ALA A 167 0.54 15.62 5.53
C ALA A 167 0.72 17.04 6.11
N ASP A 168 1.46 17.88 5.41
CA ASP A 168 1.52 19.33 5.71
C ASP A 168 0.24 19.99 5.19
N LEU A 169 -0.75 20.16 6.07
CA LEU A 169 -2.08 20.63 5.69
C LEU A 169 -2.24 22.15 5.79
N ASP A 170 -1.36 22.84 6.52
CA ASP A 170 -1.42 24.28 6.67
C ASP A 170 -0.30 25.04 5.94
N GLY A 171 0.66 24.31 5.36
CA GLY A 171 1.77 24.86 4.57
C GLY A 171 2.96 25.33 5.40
N ASP A 172 3.08 24.87 6.66
CA ASP A 172 4.18 25.24 7.56
C ASP A 172 5.39 24.29 7.49
N HIS A 173 5.34 23.29 6.58
CA HIS A 173 6.33 22.25 6.35
C HIS A 173 6.48 21.24 7.50
N LYS A 174 5.47 21.07 8.31
CA LYS A 174 5.39 20.05 9.35
C LYS A 174 4.25 19.08 9.03
N LEU A 175 4.40 17.85 9.46
CA LEU A 175 3.36 16.85 9.25
C LEU A 175 2.23 17.03 10.27
N ASP A 176 1.04 17.31 9.77
CA ASP A 176 -0.21 17.32 10.54
C ASP A 176 -0.88 15.95 10.49
N VAL A 177 -1.87 15.75 11.31
CA VAL A 177 -2.62 14.49 11.42
C VAL A 177 -4.05 14.67 10.91
N ALA A 178 -4.50 13.83 9.99
CA ALA A 178 -5.92 13.74 9.63
C ALA A 178 -6.44 12.30 9.83
N THR A 179 -7.65 12.16 10.42
CA THR A 179 -8.29 10.87 10.68
C THR A 179 -9.64 10.76 9.99
N ALA A 180 -9.98 9.56 9.48
CA ALA A 180 -11.34 9.24 9.08
C ALA A 180 -12.13 8.70 10.28
N ASP A 181 -13.18 9.41 10.68
CA ASP A 181 -13.96 9.15 11.88
C ASP A 181 -15.31 8.53 11.51
N ALA A 182 -15.39 7.20 11.51
CA ALA A 182 -16.46 6.43 10.88
C ALA A 182 -17.85 6.76 11.44
N ASP A 183 -17.98 6.93 12.77
CA ASP A 183 -19.26 7.15 13.44
C ASP A 183 -19.75 8.60 13.37
N ARG A 184 -18.90 9.54 12.93
CA ARG A 184 -19.24 10.97 12.87
C ARG A 184 -19.39 11.54 11.48
N LYS A 185 -19.14 10.76 10.44
CA LYS A 185 -19.13 11.22 9.04
C LYS A 185 -18.20 12.42 8.87
N ALA A 186 -17.02 12.34 9.43
CA ALA A 186 -16.08 13.43 9.48
C ALA A 186 -14.65 12.98 9.28
N VAL A 187 -13.82 13.93 8.88
CA VAL A 187 -12.38 13.89 9.05
C VAL A 187 -12.04 14.85 10.18
N SER A 188 -11.29 14.39 11.19
CA SER A 188 -10.65 15.27 12.17
C SER A 188 -9.25 15.64 11.69
N VAL A 189 -8.93 16.92 11.69
CA VAL A 189 -7.60 17.46 11.41
C VAL A 189 -7.02 18.05 12.69
N LEU A 190 -5.80 17.65 13.03
CA LEU A 190 -5.04 18.13 14.19
C LEU A 190 -3.72 18.69 13.66
N LEU A 191 -3.51 20.00 13.81
CA LEU A 191 -2.27 20.68 13.40
C LEU A 191 -1.14 20.39 14.38
N ASN A 192 0.05 20.26 13.84
CA ASN A 192 1.26 19.96 14.60
C ASN A 192 2.12 21.21 14.78
N HIS A 193 2.50 21.52 16.01
CA HIS A 193 3.42 22.63 16.28
C HIS A 193 4.89 22.38 15.85
N GLY A 194 5.18 21.21 15.25
CA GLY A 194 6.52 20.79 14.80
C GLY A 194 7.42 20.26 15.92
N ASN A 195 6.84 19.96 17.04
CA ASN A 195 7.47 19.28 18.16
C ASN A 195 6.68 18.02 18.57
N GLY A 196 5.78 17.59 17.68
CA GLY A 196 4.88 16.45 17.89
C GLY A 196 3.72 16.74 18.85
N THR A 197 3.54 17.98 19.33
CA THR A 197 2.33 18.37 20.05
C THR A 197 1.27 18.82 19.06
N LEU A 198 0.09 18.20 19.15
CA LEU A 198 -1.01 18.46 18.23
C LEU A 198 -2.00 19.47 18.84
N GLU A 199 -2.53 20.34 17.99
CA GLU A 199 -3.61 21.25 18.35
C GLU A 199 -4.94 20.52 18.59
N ARG A 200 -5.89 21.27 19.11
CA ARG A 200 -7.27 20.80 19.19
C ARG A 200 -7.82 20.56 17.78
N LYS A 201 -8.46 19.40 17.58
CA LYS A 201 -9.02 19.00 16.30
C LYS A 201 -10.00 19.99 15.69
N SER A 202 -10.02 20.05 14.37
CA SER A 202 -11.08 20.63 13.54
C SER A 202 -11.76 19.51 12.76
N ASP A 203 -13.09 19.47 12.76
CA ASP A 203 -13.86 18.40 12.11
C ASP A 203 -14.47 18.88 10.78
N TYR A 204 -14.28 18.11 9.71
CA TYR A 204 -14.80 18.38 8.37
C TYR A 204 -15.73 17.25 7.91
N THR A 205 -16.92 17.62 7.42
CA THR A 205 -17.96 16.65 7.07
C THR A 205 -17.62 15.87 5.81
N THR A 206 -17.79 14.55 5.85
CA THR A 206 -17.69 13.62 4.71
C THR A 206 -19.02 12.96 4.40
N ALA A 207 -19.07 12.00 3.47
CA ALA A 207 -20.21 11.10 3.33
C ALA A 207 -20.29 10.10 4.50
N ILE A 208 -21.30 9.24 4.48
CA ILE A 208 -21.58 8.29 5.58
C ILE A 208 -20.50 7.21 5.62
N GLY A 209 -19.91 7.04 6.81
CA GLY A 209 -18.97 5.99 7.15
C GLY A 209 -17.65 6.11 6.41
N PRO A 210 -16.87 7.20 6.61
CA PRO A 210 -15.52 7.24 6.10
C PRO A 210 -14.69 6.13 6.77
N VAL A 211 -14.01 5.31 5.97
CA VAL A 211 -13.24 4.15 6.43
C VAL A 211 -11.78 4.19 6.00
N ALA A 212 -11.44 5.09 5.09
CA ALA A 212 -10.07 5.38 4.72
C ALA A 212 -9.94 6.86 4.39
N VAL A 213 -8.79 7.44 4.70
CA VAL A 213 -8.40 8.80 4.34
C VAL A 213 -7.02 8.78 3.69
N ALA A 214 -6.85 9.59 2.65
CA ALA A 214 -5.56 9.87 2.01
C ALA A 214 -5.43 11.37 1.77
N ALA A 215 -4.19 11.84 1.67
CA ALA A 215 -3.85 13.22 1.39
C ALA A 215 -3.03 13.34 0.09
N GLY A 216 -3.28 14.37 -0.70
CA GLY A 216 -2.53 14.68 -1.90
C GLY A 216 -3.10 15.88 -2.63
N ASP A 217 -2.28 16.56 -3.42
CA ASP A 217 -2.67 17.72 -4.22
C ASP A 217 -3.49 17.26 -5.45
N LEU A 218 -4.81 17.47 -5.41
CA LEU A 218 -5.72 17.06 -6.50
C LEU A 218 -6.05 18.20 -7.45
N ASP A 219 -5.82 19.46 -7.07
CA ASP A 219 -6.14 20.61 -7.90
C ASP A 219 -4.91 21.37 -8.43
N GLY A 220 -3.70 20.90 -8.09
CA GLY A 220 -2.44 21.43 -8.61
C GLY A 220 -1.99 22.73 -7.94
N ASP A 221 -2.56 23.06 -6.77
CA ASP A 221 -2.25 24.30 -6.06
C ASP A 221 -1.07 24.17 -5.06
N GLY A 222 -0.50 22.98 -4.94
CA GLY A 222 0.66 22.65 -4.11
C GLY A 222 0.31 22.34 -2.65
N ARG A 223 -0.97 22.31 -2.28
CA ARG A 223 -1.43 21.97 -0.93
C ARG A 223 -2.09 20.59 -0.92
N PRO A 224 -1.83 19.74 0.07
CA PRO A 224 -2.53 18.48 0.16
C PRO A 224 -4.03 18.67 0.47
N ASP A 225 -4.87 18.07 -0.39
CA ASP A 225 -6.30 17.88 -0.18
C ASP A 225 -6.55 16.58 0.58
N LEU A 226 -7.76 16.37 1.08
CA LEU A 226 -8.15 15.15 1.74
C LEU A 226 -9.19 14.38 0.93
N VAL A 227 -8.96 13.09 0.77
CA VAL A 227 -9.86 12.16 0.08
C VAL A 227 -10.29 11.07 1.04
N THR A 228 -11.59 10.82 1.15
CA THR A 228 -12.10 9.71 1.98
C THR A 228 -12.84 8.68 1.14
N ALA A 229 -12.63 7.41 1.45
CA ALA A 229 -13.46 6.32 0.98
C ALA A 229 -14.57 6.05 2.00
N ASN A 230 -15.83 5.99 1.54
CA ASN A 230 -17.01 5.95 2.41
C ASN A 230 -17.83 4.68 2.17
N THR A 231 -18.27 4.01 3.24
CA THR A 231 -19.10 2.80 3.15
C THR A 231 -20.43 3.01 2.43
N SER A 232 -20.86 4.29 2.30
CA SER A 232 -22.03 4.67 1.48
C SER A 232 -21.86 4.44 -0.02
N GLY A 233 -20.67 4.01 -0.49
CA GLY A 233 -20.38 3.75 -1.90
C GLY A 233 -19.80 4.95 -2.65
N SER A 234 -19.23 5.91 -1.94
CA SER A 234 -18.65 7.14 -2.51
C SER A 234 -17.21 7.37 -2.04
N VAL A 235 -16.54 8.24 -2.77
CA VAL A 235 -15.34 8.96 -2.35
C VAL A 235 -15.72 10.41 -2.12
N SER A 236 -15.33 11.01 -0.99
CA SER A 236 -15.47 12.45 -0.76
C SER A 236 -14.12 13.13 -0.93
N VAL A 237 -14.09 14.24 -1.63
CA VAL A 237 -12.95 15.15 -1.79
C VAL A 237 -13.20 16.40 -0.97
N LEU A 238 -12.24 16.81 -0.18
CA LEU A 238 -12.21 18.05 0.57
C LEU A 238 -10.99 18.85 0.10
N LEU A 239 -11.22 19.89 -0.70
CA LEU A 239 -10.14 20.73 -1.23
C LEU A 239 -9.63 21.70 -0.18
N ASN A 240 -8.33 21.78 -0.04
CA ASN A 240 -7.63 22.61 0.91
C ASN A 240 -7.41 24.02 0.36
N ASN A 241 -8.22 24.99 0.79
CA ASN A 241 -8.11 26.37 0.37
C ASN A 241 -7.03 27.19 1.09
N GLY A 242 -6.13 26.51 1.81
CA GLY A 242 -5.09 27.10 2.64
C GLY A 242 -5.57 27.43 4.07
N LYS A 243 -4.62 27.47 5.03
CA LYS A 243 -4.89 27.67 6.45
C LYS A 243 -5.92 26.68 7.04
N VAL A 244 -5.88 25.43 6.55
CA VAL A 244 -6.79 24.33 6.96
C VAL A 244 -8.27 24.69 6.78
N LEU A 245 -8.59 25.45 5.76
CA LEU A 245 -9.96 25.74 5.35
C LEU A 245 -10.32 24.81 4.21
N PHE A 246 -10.86 23.64 4.52
CA PHE A 246 -11.34 22.73 3.50
C PHE A 246 -12.68 23.22 2.94
N ALA A 247 -12.79 23.18 1.60
CA ALA A 247 -14.03 23.46 0.90
C ALA A 247 -15.11 22.44 1.27
N ALA A 248 -16.38 22.79 0.98
CA ALA A 248 -17.45 21.83 1.08
C ALA A 248 -17.14 20.62 0.21
N LYS A 249 -17.30 19.41 0.77
CA LYS A 249 -16.96 18.15 0.09
C LYS A 249 -17.68 17.98 -1.24
N ALA A 250 -17.00 17.37 -2.20
CA ALA A 250 -17.60 16.80 -3.41
C ALA A 250 -17.60 15.26 -3.30
N ASP A 251 -18.72 14.62 -3.62
CA ASP A 251 -18.88 13.17 -3.54
C ASP A 251 -18.89 12.53 -4.93
N TYR A 252 -18.07 11.50 -5.12
CA TYR A 252 -17.95 10.72 -6.35
C TYR A 252 -18.33 9.27 -6.10
N ALA A 253 -19.18 8.70 -6.96
CA ALA A 253 -19.58 7.29 -6.80
C ALA A 253 -18.39 6.35 -7.06
N ALA A 254 -18.01 5.58 -6.05
CA ALA A 254 -16.91 4.60 -6.12
C ALA A 254 -17.39 3.18 -6.47
N GLY A 255 -18.67 2.91 -6.29
CA GLY A 255 -19.28 1.59 -6.53
C GLY A 255 -19.01 0.58 -5.40
N GLY A 256 -20.06 -0.02 -4.88
CA GLY A 256 -19.97 -0.94 -3.73
C GLY A 256 -19.84 -0.21 -2.40
N ALA A 257 -19.32 -0.90 -1.39
CA ALA A 257 -18.95 -0.33 -0.09
C ALA A 257 -17.42 -0.26 0.00
N PRO A 258 -16.81 0.91 -0.24
CA PRO A 258 -15.38 1.12 -0.10
C PRO A 258 -14.83 0.71 1.26
N ASN A 259 -13.62 0.17 1.28
CA ASN A 259 -12.92 -0.25 2.48
C ASN A 259 -11.48 0.29 2.56
N SER A 260 -10.88 0.63 1.43
CA SER A 260 -9.51 1.16 1.34
C SER A 260 -9.35 2.02 0.10
N LEU A 261 -8.40 2.92 0.13
CA LEU A 261 -8.13 3.95 -0.88
C LEU A 261 -6.63 4.12 -1.06
N ALA A 262 -6.19 4.32 -2.31
CA ALA A 262 -4.84 4.74 -2.66
C ALA A 262 -4.89 5.85 -3.70
N LEU A 263 -4.00 6.84 -3.59
CA LEU A 263 -3.84 7.92 -4.56
C LEU A 263 -2.53 7.72 -5.33
N ALA A 264 -2.57 7.86 -6.65
CA ALA A 264 -1.41 7.94 -7.53
C ALA A 264 -1.84 8.41 -8.92
N ASP A 265 -0.93 8.88 -9.74
CA ASP A 265 -1.15 9.15 -11.17
C ASP A 265 -1.10 7.81 -11.93
N PHE A 266 -2.26 7.20 -12.17
CA PHE A 266 -2.34 5.90 -12.84
C PHE A 266 -2.39 6.01 -14.36
N ASP A 267 -2.79 7.14 -14.93
CA ASP A 267 -2.86 7.30 -16.39
C ASP A 267 -1.73 8.16 -16.99
N GLY A 268 -0.80 8.64 -16.15
CA GLY A 268 0.40 9.33 -16.56
C GLY A 268 0.13 10.76 -17.03
N ASP A 269 -1.00 11.38 -16.62
CA ASP A 269 -1.36 12.73 -17.02
C ASP A 269 -0.85 13.80 -16.04
N GLY A 270 -0.19 13.41 -14.95
CA GLY A 270 0.40 14.28 -13.95
C GLY A 270 -0.55 14.67 -12.81
N PHE A 271 -1.81 14.18 -12.80
CA PHE A 271 -2.78 14.45 -11.77
C PHE A 271 -3.08 13.19 -10.94
N LEU A 272 -3.39 13.38 -9.65
CA LEU A 272 -3.69 12.25 -8.79
C LEU A 272 -5.05 11.64 -9.11
N ASP A 273 -5.03 10.33 -9.30
CA ASP A 273 -6.18 9.45 -9.42
C ASP A 273 -6.46 8.76 -8.08
N ALA A 274 -7.66 8.20 -7.93
CA ALA A 274 -8.01 7.43 -6.75
C ALA A 274 -8.37 5.97 -7.10
N ALA A 275 -7.62 5.01 -6.56
CA ALA A 275 -7.95 3.60 -6.61
C ALA A 275 -8.66 3.18 -5.32
N VAL A 276 -9.83 2.57 -5.44
CA VAL A 276 -10.73 2.25 -4.33
C VAL A 276 -11.03 0.76 -4.29
N ALA A 277 -10.74 0.11 -3.17
CA ALA A 277 -11.11 -1.27 -2.91
C ALA A 277 -12.50 -1.36 -2.27
N SER A 278 -13.37 -2.19 -2.84
CA SER A 278 -14.76 -2.38 -2.41
C SER A 278 -15.10 -3.87 -2.36
N PRO A 279 -14.80 -4.59 -1.26
CA PRO A 279 -14.91 -6.06 -1.20
C PRO A 279 -16.34 -6.59 -1.43
N ARG A 280 -17.35 -5.78 -1.15
CA ARG A 280 -18.77 -6.14 -1.32
C ARG A 280 -19.38 -5.60 -2.61
N ALA A 281 -18.57 -5.13 -3.55
CA ALA A 281 -19.09 -4.60 -4.82
C ALA A 281 -19.72 -5.70 -5.68
N PRO A 282 -20.88 -5.45 -6.32
CA PRO A 282 -21.55 -6.44 -7.15
C PRO A 282 -20.76 -6.73 -8.44
N ARG A 283 -20.95 -7.94 -9.00
CA ARG A 283 -20.45 -8.36 -10.32
C ARG A 283 -18.92 -8.33 -10.48
N GLY A 284 -18.16 -8.57 -9.41
CA GLY A 284 -16.69 -8.62 -9.46
C GLY A 284 -16.01 -7.27 -9.68
N ARG A 285 -16.68 -6.16 -9.40
CA ARG A 285 -16.17 -4.78 -9.53
C ARG A 285 -15.50 -4.32 -8.23
N HIS A 286 -14.58 -5.09 -7.71
CA HIS A 286 -14.04 -4.90 -6.37
C HIS A 286 -12.95 -3.81 -6.30
N VAL A 287 -12.42 -3.36 -7.43
CA VAL A 287 -11.51 -2.21 -7.52
C VAL A 287 -12.06 -1.22 -8.52
N THR A 288 -12.13 0.04 -8.12
CA THR A 288 -12.55 1.17 -8.95
C THR A 288 -11.42 2.18 -9.02
N VAL A 289 -11.07 2.64 -10.21
CA VAL A 289 -10.16 3.77 -10.42
C VAL A 289 -10.97 4.97 -10.89
N LEU A 290 -10.85 6.09 -10.18
CA LEU A 290 -11.41 7.39 -10.51
C LEU A 290 -10.27 8.24 -11.04
N LEU A 291 -10.37 8.71 -12.29
CA LEU A 291 -9.32 9.51 -12.93
C LEU A 291 -9.46 10.99 -12.57
N GLY A 292 -8.40 11.59 -12.10
CA GLY A 292 -8.31 13.01 -11.76
C GLY A 292 -8.39 13.94 -12.98
N ARG A 293 -8.62 15.21 -12.72
CA ARG A 293 -8.60 16.27 -13.74
C ARG A 293 -7.62 17.38 -13.43
N GLY A 294 -6.95 17.31 -12.26
CA GLY A 294 -6.09 18.38 -11.78
C GLY A 294 -6.84 19.64 -11.35
N ASP A 295 -8.13 19.55 -11.13
CA ASP A 295 -9.00 20.62 -10.62
C ASP A 295 -9.76 20.19 -9.36
N GLY A 296 -9.28 19.17 -8.67
CA GLY A 296 -9.93 18.57 -7.51
C GLY A 296 -11.14 17.70 -7.84
N THR A 297 -11.41 17.44 -9.13
CA THR A 297 -12.54 16.61 -9.56
C THR A 297 -12.09 15.34 -10.26
N PHE A 298 -12.94 14.32 -10.21
CA PHE A 298 -12.73 13.08 -10.96
C PHE A 298 -13.62 13.03 -12.21
N ARG A 299 -13.02 12.59 -13.35
CA ARG A 299 -13.69 12.60 -14.69
C ARG A 299 -14.29 11.28 -15.11
N LEU A 300 -13.65 10.18 -14.77
CA LEU A 300 -14.00 8.87 -15.27
C LEU A 300 -13.82 7.81 -14.19
N ARG A 301 -14.70 6.83 -14.22
CA ARG A 301 -14.65 5.67 -13.35
C ARG A 301 -14.36 4.43 -14.17
N ARG A 302 -13.25 3.74 -13.86
CA ARG A 302 -12.91 2.44 -14.43
C ARG A 302 -13.10 1.35 -13.38
N TYR A 303 -13.75 0.27 -13.76
CA TYR A 303 -13.88 -0.92 -12.91
C TYR A 303 -12.85 -1.96 -13.34
N LEU A 304 -12.03 -2.41 -12.41
CA LEU A 304 -11.07 -3.47 -12.65
C LEU A 304 -11.71 -4.82 -12.30
N ALA A 305 -11.66 -5.76 -13.26
CA ALA A 305 -12.17 -7.11 -13.05
C ALA A 305 -11.14 -7.97 -12.26
N ALA A 306 -10.86 -7.57 -11.03
CA ALA A 306 -9.86 -8.23 -10.20
C ALA A 306 -10.27 -9.65 -9.79
N ARG A 307 -11.55 -10.03 -9.92
CA ARG A 307 -12.15 -11.33 -9.48
C ARG A 307 -11.86 -11.70 -8.03
N VAL A 308 -11.64 -10.71 -7.18
CA VAL A 308 -11.28 -10.83 -5.78
C VAL A 308 -12.07 -9.85 -4.96
N ASN A 309 -12.28 -10.17 -3.71
CA ASN A 309 -12.89 -9.27 -2.74
C ASN A 309 -11.84 -8.32 -2.16
N ALA A 310 -11.22 -7.47 -3.00
CA ALA A 310 -10.17 -6.56 -2.55
C ALA A 310 -10.61 -5.78 -1.30
N SER A 311 -9.94 -6.01 -0.19
CA SER A 311 -10.25 -5.41 1.12
C SER A 311 -9.26 -4.29 1.50
N ARG A 312 -8.01 -4.43 1.10
CA ARG A 312 -6.96 -3.42 1.25
C ARG A 312 -6.36 -3.14 -0.12
N ILE A 313 -5.99 -1.91 -0.38
CA ILE A 313 -5.32 -1.48 -1.61
C ILE A 313 -4.20 -0.51 -1.27
N SER A 314 -3.10 -0.62 -1.99
CA SER A 314 -1.97 0.30 -1.98
C SER A 314 -1.45 0.45 -3.40
N SER A 315 -0.60 1.44 -3.64
CA SER A 315 0.02 1.71 -4.93
C SER A 315 1.54 1.87 -4.79
N GLY A 316 2.26 1.63 -5.87
CA GLY A 316 3.69 1.86 -5.98
C GLY A 316 4.23 1.28 -7.28
N ASP A 317 5.33 1.82 -7.77
CA ASP A 317 6.02 1.30 -8.96
C ASP A 317 6.85 0.06 -8.57
N LEU A 318 6.23 -1.11 -8.71
CA LEU A 318 6.83 -2.39 -8.32
C LEU A 318 7.79 -2.94 -9.37
N ASN A 319 7.58 -2.59 -10.61
CA ASN A 319 8.38 -3.10 -11.72
C ASN A 319 9.42 -2.10 -12.23
N ALA A 320 9.53 -0.92 -11.63
CA ALA A 320 10.41 0.17 -11.98
C ALA A 320 10.24 0.66 -13.43
N ASP A 321 8.98 0.70 -13.92
CA ASP A 321 8.63 1.23 -15.24
C ASP A 321 8.15 2.69 -15.22
N GLY A 322 8.10 3.30 -14.04
CA GLY A 322 7.68 4.68 -13.81
C GLY A 322 6.16 4.84 -13.66
N SER A 323 5.38 3.76 -13.71
CA SER A 323 3.93 3.79 -13.58
C SER A 323 3.50 3.13 -12.28
N PRO A 324 2.70 3.78 -11.42
CA PRO A 324 2.23 3.16 -10.19
C PRO A 324 1.38 1.92 -10.46
N ASP A 325 1.75 0.79 -9.86
CA ASP A 325 1.02 -0.47 -9.88
C ASP A 325 0.02 -0.51 -8.72
N LEU A 326 -0.89 -1.49 -8.72
CA LEU A 326 -1.81 -1.74 -7.62
C LEU A 326 -1.46 -3.03 -6.89
N VAL A 327 -1.35 -2.91 -5.58
CA VAL A 327 -1.25 -4.03 -4.64
C VAL A 327 -2.54 -4.13 -3.87
N PHE A 328 -3.08 -5.33 -3.71
CA PHE A 328 -4.29 -5.51 -2.89
C PHE A 328 -4.31 -6.88 -2.20
N SER A 329 -5.05 -6.93 -1.11
CA SER A 329 -5.37 -8.17 -0.41
C SER A 329 -6.86 -8.46 -0.46
N ASP A 330 -7.24 -9.74 -0.37
CA ASP A 330 -8.64 -10.16 -0.27
C ASP A 330 -8.95 -10.92 1.04
N GLY A 331 -8.05 -10.82 2.04
CA GLY A 331 -8.11 -11.59 3.27
C GLY A 331 -7.64 -13.04 3.11
N ARG A 332 -7.22 -13.45 1.91
CA ARG A 332 -6.70 -14.80 1.62
C ARG A 332 -5.43 -14.79 0.82
N ALA A 333 -5.27 -13.80 -0.04
CA ALA A 333 -4.13 -13.69 -0.93
C ALA A 333 -3.72 -12.23 -1.14
N LEU A 334 -2.44 -12.04 -1.33
CA LEU A 334 -1.82 -10.81 -1.81
C LEU A 334 -1.77 -10.88 -3.33
N ALA A 335 -2.12 -9.81 -4.00
CA ALA A 335 -2.09 -9.73 -5.45
C ALA A 335 -1.57 -8.40 -5.96
N VAL A 336 -0.97 -8.41 -7.14
CA VAL A 336 -0.46 -7.24 -7.85
C VAL A 336 -1.11 -7.15 -9.22
N MET A 337 -1.53 -5.96 -9.61
CA MET A 337 -1.93 -5.64 -10.98
C MET A 337 -0.97 -4.60 -11.54
N LEU A 338 -0.21 -4.96 -12.57
CA LEU A 338 0.73 -4.05 -13.21
C LEU A 338 -0.01 -3.05 -14.09
N ASN A 339 0.29 -1.78 -13.89
CA ASN A 339 -0.20 -0.68 -14.70
C ASN A 339 0.54 -0.65 -16.06
N ARG A 340 -0.11 -0.11 -17.08
CA ARG A 340 0.49 0.13 -18.39
C ARG A 340 0.79 1.61 -18.64
N GLY A 341 0.65 2.43 -17.60
CA GLY A 341 0.82 3.87 -17.69
C GLY A 341 -0.37 4.62 -18.30
N ASP A 342 -1.53 3.98 -18.42
CA ASP A 342 -2.77 4.56 -18.96
C ASP A 342 -4.01 4.20 -18.12
N ALA A 343 -3.80 3.89 -16.85
CA ALA A 343 -4.79 3.34 -15.92
C ALA A 343 -5.46 2.05 -16.44
N THR A 344 -4.80 1.32 -17.36
CA THR A 344 -5.18 -0.04 -17.70
C THR A 344 -4.23 -1.03 -17.05
N PHE A 345 -4.79 -2.03 -16.39
CA PHE A 345 -4.02 -2.96 -15.57
C PHE A 345 -4.01 -4.35 -16.17
N GLN A 346 -2.86 -5.00 -16.05
CA GLN A 346 -2.74 -6.41 -16.38
C GLN A 346 -3.41 -7.25 -15.29
N GLY A 347 -3.95 -8.41 -15.64
CA GLY A 347 -4.66 -9.29 -14.70
C GLY A 347 -3.77 -9.67 -13.50
N PRO A 348 -4.39 -9.93 -12.32
CA PRO A 348 -3.64 -10.04 -11.07
C PRO A 348 -2.63 -11.18 -11.08
N LEU A 349 -1.44 -10.88 -10.59
CA LEU A 349 -0.42 -11.83 -10.16
C LEU A 349 -0.63 -12.10 -8.67
N TRP A 350 -0.66 -13.37 -8.29
CA TRP A 350 -0.98 -13.81 -6.94
C TRP A 350 0.29 -14.24 -6.20
N PHE A 351 0.39 -13.79 -4.97
CA PHE A 351 1.47 -14.12 -4.04
C PHE A 351 0.83 -14.61 -2.73
N GLY A 352 1.52 -15.19 -1.82
CA GLY A 352 1.14 -15.67 -0.53
C GLY A 352 -0.21 -15.26 0.06
N ARG A 353 -0.41 -15.47 1.35
CA ARG A 353 -1.59 -15.03 2.09
C ARG A 353 -1.34 -13.65 2.68
N ALA A 354 -2.35 -12.78 2.68
CA ALA A 354 -2.33 -11.50 3.37
C ALA A 354 -3.75 -11.02 3.69
N ASP A 355 -3.93 -10.51 4.90
CA ASP A 355 -5.11 -9.77 5.34
C ASP A 355 -4.84 -8.26 5.22
N THR A 356 -3.62 -7.82 5.54
CA THR A 356 -3.11 -6.47 5.31
C THR A 356 -1.78 -6.48 4.56
N ILE A 357 -1.42 -5.36 3.93
CA ILE A 357 -0.29 -5.23 3.02
C ILE A 357 0.47 -3.94 3.27
N ALA A 358 1.78 -3.98 3.08
CA ALA A 358 2.65 -2.81 3.07
C ALA A 358 3.76 -2.98 2.02
N PRO A 359 3.81 -2.13 0.98
CA PRO A 359 4.97 -2.03 0.10
C PRO A 359 6.12 -1.34 0.83
N GLY A 360 7.37 -1.80 0.62
CA GLY A 360 8.57 -1.19 1.20
C GLY A 360 9.84 -1.85 0.68
N ASP A 361 10.97 -1.16 0.70
CA ASP A 361 12.28 -1.73 0.38
C ASP A 361 12.90 -2.35 1.63
N PHE A 362 12.62 -3.63 1.87
CA PHE A 362 13.08 -4.34 3.07
C PHE A 362 14.52 -4.85 2.97
N ASN A 363 15.12 -4.79 1.79
CA ASN A 363 16.47 -5.29 1.58
C ASN A 363 17.49 -4.21 1.22
N GLY A 364 17.05 -2.96 0.97
CA GLY A 364 17.88 -1.81 0.64
C GLY A 364 18.40 -1.83 -0.80
N ASP A 365 17.69 -2.49 -1.74
CA ASP A 365 18.10 -2.55 -3.14
C ASP A 365 17.45 -1.47 -4.02
N GLY A 366 16.65 -0.58 -3.43
CA GLY A 366 15.94 0.51 -4.09
C GLY A 366 14.66 0.10 -4.82
N ARG A 367 14.17 -1.12 -4.61
CA ARG A 367 12.94 -1.65 -5.21
C ARG A 367 11.90 -1.93 -4.14
N LEU A 368 10.65 -1.69 -4.48
CA LEU A 368 9.56 -2.04 -3.56
C LEU A 368 9.39 -3.56 -3.49
N ASP A 369 9.58 -4.10 -2.30
CA ASP A 369 9.16 -5.42 -1.88
C ASP A 369 7.72 -5.37 -1.36
N LEU A 370 7.11 -6.50 -1.02
CA LEU A 370 5.76 -6.55 -0.47
C LEU A 370 5.74 -7.31 0.85
N ALA A 371 5.34 -6.64 1.92
CA ALA A 371 4.98 -7.31 3.16
C ALA A 371 3.49 -7.64 3.17
N GLY A 372 3.13 -8.82 3.66
CA GLY A 372 1.77 -9.23 3.93
C GLY A 372 1.67 -9.83 5.33
N ALA A 373 0.69 -9.39 6.11
CA ALA A 373 0.41 -9.99 7.41
C ALA A 373 -0.98 -10.65 7.40
N TRP A 374 -1.10 -11.80 8.07
CA TRP A 374 -2.36 -12.52 8.20
C TRP A 374 -2.44 -13.30 9.51
N VAL A 375 -3.66 -13.60 9.94
CA VAL A 375 -3.90 -14.45 11.11
C VAL A 375 -3.92 -15.92 10.73
N ASN A 376 -3.24 -16.75 11.51
CA ASN A 376 -3.27 -18.20 11.36
C ASN A 376 -4.55 -18.77 11.98
N ASP A 377 -5.42 -19.36 11.15
CA ASP A 377 -6.73 -19.89 11.58
C ASP A 377 -6.64 -21.01 12.62
N ARG A 378 -5.46 -21.63 12.81
CA ARG A 378 -5.28 -22.77 13.72
C ARG A 378 -4.92 -22.37 15.15
N ASN A 379 -4.15 -21.29 15.31
CA ASN A 379 -3.62 -20.88 16.61
C ASN A 379 -3.86 -19.40 16.93
N GLY A 380 -4.50 -18.64 16.03
CA GLY A 380 -4.72 -17.21 16.20
C GLY A 380 -3.47 -16.35 16.05
N ALA A 381 -2.32 -16.94 15.81
CA ALA A 381 -1.06 -16.21 15.74
C ALA A 381 -0.93 -15.42 14.44
N TRP A 382 -0.25 -14.29 14.52
CA TRP A 382 0.15 -13.47 13.39
C TRP A 382 1.25 -14.13 12.60
N ASN A 383 1.14 -14.04 11.30
CA ASN A 383 2.21 -14.38 10.38
C ASN A 383 2.49 -13.17 9.50
N VAL A 384 3.74 -12.83 9.33
CA VAL A 384 4.20 -11.81 8.39
C VAL A 384 5.06 -12.50 7.34
N THR A 385 4.88 -12.15 6.07
CA THR A 385 5.72 -12.62 4.98
C THR A 385 6.19 -11.44 4.16
N VAL A 386 7.49 -11.35 3.90
CA VAL A 386 8.04 -10.40 2.94
C VAL A 386 8.32 -11.12 1.62
N HIS A 387 7.69 -10.66 0.58
CA HIS A 387 7.95 -11.08 -0.79
C HIS A 387 8.94 -10.09 -1.42
N ARG A 388 10.19 -10.52 -1.62
CA ARG A 388 11.23 -9.67 -2.17
C ARG A 388 11.10 -9.56 -3.68
N ASN A 389 11.18 -8.34 -4.16
CA ASN A 389 11.22 -8.02 -5.57
C ASN A 389 12.63 -8.25 -6.10
N ARG A 390 12.87 -9.42 -6.68
CA ARG A 390 14.18 -9.79 -7.24
C ARG A 390 14.06 -9.95 -8.74
N PRO A 391 14.69 -9.09 -9.54
CA PRO A 391 14.75 -9.29 -10.98
C PRO A 391 15.47 -10.61 -11.27
N GLY A 392 14.97 -11.33 -12.24
CA GLY A 392 15.59 -12.56 -12.67
C GLY A 392 15.17 -13.83 -11.93
N LEU A 393 14.04 -13.83 -11.23
CA LEU A 393 13.42 -15.04 -10.68
C LEU A 393 12.05 -15.31 -11.33
N CYS A 394 11.82 -16.55 -11.72
CA CYS A 394 10.51 -17.02 -12.15
C CYS A 394 9.65 -17.37 -10.92
N ASN A 395 8.63 -16.57 -10.65
CA ASN A 395 7.65 -16.87 -9.61
C ASN A 395 6.48 -17.65 -10.20
N VAL A 396 6.42 -18.94 -9.94
CA VAL A 396 5.44 -19.85 -10.55
C VAL A 396 4.02 -19.45 -10.15
N GLN A 397 3.23 -19.00 -11.12
CA GLN A 397 1.84 -18.59 -10.94
C GLN A 397 0.86 -19.76 -11.00
N ASP A 398 -0.31 -19.63 -10.33
CA ASP A 398 -1.40 -20.61 -10.47
C ASP A 398 -2.10 -20.45 -11.83
N VAL A 399 -1.86 -21.41 -12.69
CA VAL A 399 -2.49 -21.45 -14.01
C VAL A 399 -3.51 -22.56 -14.18
N LEU A 400 -3.90 -23.23 -13.09
CA LEU A 400 -4.91 -24.29 -13.14
C LEU A 400 -6.25 -23.76 -13.66
N GLY A 401 -6.90 -24.51 -14.52
CA GLY A 401 -8.16 -24.13 -15.15
C GLY A 401 -8.08 -23.01 -16.20
N LYS A 402 -6.92 -22.39 -16.40
CA LYS A 402 -6.70 -21.37 -17.46
C LYS A 402 -6.55 -22.01 -18.84
N THR A 403 -6.80 -21.24 -19.91
CA THR A 403 -6.40 -21.66 -21.28
C THR A 403 -4.88 -21.59 -21.41
N LEU A 404 -4.31 -22.27 -22.42
CA LEU A 404 -2.86 -22.21 -22.65
C LEU A 404 -2.37 -20.78 -22.87
N ALA A 405 -3.10 -19.97 -23.65
CA ALA A 405 -2.73 -18.58 -23.91
C ALA A 405 -2.68 -17.75 -22.62
N VAL A 406 -3.71 -17.85 -21.76
CA VAL A 406 -3.74 -17.15 -20.48
C VAL A 406 -2.66 -17.67 -19.52
N ALA A 407 -2.40 -18.98 -19.52
CA ALA A 407 -1.35 -19.57 -18.69
C ALA A 407 0.05 -19.09 -19.15
N THR A 408 0.28 -19.04 -20.44
CA THR A 408 1.53 -18.53 -21.01
C THR A 408 1.75 -17.07 -20.65
N ASP A 409 0.72 -16.23 -20.80
CA ASP A 409 0.78 -14.82 -20.47
C ASP A 409 1.12 -14.60 -18.98
N LEU A 410 0.40 -15.28 -18.07
CA LEU A 410 0.66 -15.19 -16.62
C LEU A 410 2.08 -15.66 -16.25
N LEU A 411 2.56 -16.75 -16.83
CA LEU A 411 3.90 -17.26 -16.55
C LEU A 411 4.98 -16.35 -17.12
N THR A 412 4.77 -15.81 -18.31
CA THR A 412 5.73 -14.89 -18.94
C THR A 412 5.90 -13.60 -18.13
N ARG A 413 4.82 -13.05 -17.60
CA ARG A 413 4.86 -11.85 -16.74
C ARG A 413 5.57 -12.09 -15.41
N ALA A 414 5.55 -13.30 -14.92
CA ALA A 414 6.25 -13.73 -13.71
C ALA A 414 7.66 -14.27 -13.97
N ASP A 415 8.28 -13.86 -15.08
CA ASP A 415 9.62 -14.26 -15.50
C ASP A 415 9.81 -15.78 -15.70
N CYS A 416 8.70 -16.47 -15.91
CA CYS A 416 8.67 -17.90 -16.20
C CYS A 416 8.49 -18.16 -17.69
N THR A 417 8.91 -19.33 -18.15
CA THR A 417 8.59 -19.84 -19.49
C THR A 417 7.67 -21.05 -19.40
N VAL A 418 6.85 -21.27 -20.43
CA VAL A 418 6.12 -22.52 -20.55
C VAL A 418 7.08 -23.59 -21.07
N GLY A 419 7.28 -24.62 -20.27
CA GLY A 419 8.07 -25.79 -20.61
C GLY A 419 7.26 -26.80 -21.43
N GLN A 420 7.34 -28.08 -21.07
CA GLN A 420 6.60 -29.13 -21.76
C GLN A 420 5.09 -28.95 -21.61
N VAL A 421 4.35 -29.07 -22.73
CA VAL A 421 2.88 -29.08 -22.74
C VAL A 421 2.39 -30.45 -23.11
N GLN A 422 1.92 -31.19 -22.13
CA GLN A 422 1.30 -32.52 -22.30
C GLN A 422 -0.23 -32.39 -22.40
N ARG A 423 -0.87 -33.40 -22.96
CA ARG A 423 -2.34 -33.47 -23.07
C ARG A 423 -2.85 -34.74 -22.43
N ARG A 424 -3.86 -34.60 -21.55
CA ARG A 424 -4.48 -35.75 -20.83
C ARG A 424 -5.98 -35.58 -20.79
N ARG A 425 -6.72 -36.69 -20.79
CA ARG A 425 -8.18 -36.67 -20.57
C ARG A 425 -8.51 -36.27 -19.14
N SER A 426 -9.53 -35.43 -18.98
CA SER A 426 -10.04 -35.00 -17.68
C SER A 426 -11.55 -34.95 -17.71
N THR A 427 -12.18 -35.55 -16.71
CA THR A 427 -13.63 -35.48 -16.48
C THR A 427 -14.04 -34.25 -15.71
N ARG A 428 -13.09 -33.58 -15.03
CA ARG A 428 -13.30 -32.41 -14.16
C ARG A 428 -12.98 -31.09 -14.84
N VAL A 429 -12.04 -31.07 -15.79
CA VAL A 429 -11.54 -29.85 -16.42
C VAL A 429 -11.95 -29.80 -17.90
N ARG A 430 -12.49 -28.66 -18.36
CA ARG A 430 -12.91 -28.46 -19.75
C ARG A 430 -11.73 -28.62 -20.72
N ARG A 431 -12.03 -29.04 -21.96
CA ARG A 431 -11.03 -29.19 -23.03
C ARG A 431 -10.25 -27.89 -23.24
N GLY A 432 -8.93 -28.00 -23.43
CA GLY A 432 -8.02 -26.89 -23.69
C GLY A 432 -7.60 -26.10 -22.47
N ARG A 433 -7.99 -26.50 -21.25
CA ARG A 433 -7.60 -25.85 -20.01
C ARG A 433 -6.57 -26.66 -19.24
N VAL A 434 -5.74 -25.97 -18.45
CA VAL A 434 -4.68 -26.58 -17.63
C VAL A 434 -5.30 -27.45 -16.53
N VAL A 435 -4.86 -28.70 -16.45
CA VAL A 435 -5.25 -29.70 -15.45
C VAL A 435 -4.25 -29.73 -14.30
N SER A 436 -2.95 -29.62 -14.63
CA SER A 436 -1.88 -29.58 -13.64
C SER A 436 -0.69 -28.80 -14.19
N GLN A 437 0.11 -28.30 -13.29
CA GLN A 437 1.37 -27.59 -13.55
C GLN A 437 2.49 -28.18 -12.69
N SER A 438 3.74 -28.06 -13.15
CA SER A 438 4.93 -28.44 -12.39
C SER A 438 6.07 -27.46 -12.70
N PRO A 439 6.65 -26.79 -11.69
CA PRO A 439 6.33 -26.89 -10.26
C PRO A 439 4.92 -26.42 -9.92
N ARG A 440 4.44 -26.78 -8.72
CA ARG A 440 3.12 -26.39 -8.23
C ARG A 440 3.14 -25.01 -7.58
N PHE A 441 2.03 -24.28 -7.67
CA PHE A 441 1.76 -23.08 -6.88
C PHE A 441 0.98 -23.46 -5.59
N PRO A 442 1.11 -22.73 -4.43
CA PRO A 442 2.09 -21.64 -4.22
C PRO A 442 3.47 -22.14 -3.77
N GLY A 443 4.49 -21.28 -3.86
CA GLY A 443 5.78 -21.44 -3.19
C GLY A 443 6.92 -21.96 -4.05
N SER A 444 6.74 -22.15 -5.36
CA SER A 444 7.85 -22.51 -6.23
C SER A 444 8.46 -21.28 -6.90
N VAL A 445 9.75 -21.04 -6.66
CA VAL A 445 10.55 -20.00 -7.29
C VAL A 445 11.66 -20.70 -8.10
N LEU A 446 11.83 -20.30 -9.36
CA LEU A 446 12.84 -20.81 -10.26
C LEU A 446 13.77 -19.67 -10.71
N PRO A 447 14.95 -19.92 -11.26
CA PRO A 447 15.73 -18.88 -11.94
C PRO A 447 14.92 -18.20 -13.05
N ALA A 448 15.34 -17.01 -13.49
CA ALA A 448 14.72 -16.29 -14.62
C ALA A 448 14.56 -17.19 -15.84
N GLY A 449 13.42 -17.12 -16.48
CA GLY A 449 13.09 -18.00 -17.60
C GLY A 449 12.84 -19.46 -17.21
N GLY A 450 12.76 -19.76 -15.90
CA GLY A 450 12.48 -21.09 -15.38
C GLY A 450 11.25 -21.73 -16.02
N GLN A 451 11.31 -23.01 -16.35
CA GLN A 451 10.28 -23.70 -17.12
C GLN A 451 9.17 -24.25 -16.22
N VAL A 452 7.93 -23.90 -16.53
CA VAL A 452 6.73 -24.47 -15.92
C VAL A 452 6.04 -25.39 -16.92
N SER A 453 6.08 -26.69 -16.67
CA SER A 453 5.41 -27.70 -17.51
C SER A 453 3.91 -27.75 -17.22
N LEU A 454 3.11 -27.89 -18.26
CA LEU A 454 1.65 -27.86 -18.19
C LEU A 454 1.02 -29.14 -18.73
N VAL A 455 -0.07 -29.57 -18.10
CA VAL A 455 -0.94 -30.63 -18.66
C VAL A 455 -2.27 -30.01 -19.03
N LEU A 456 -2.68 -30.13 -20.29
CA LEU A 456 -3.95 -29.65 -20.82
C LEU A 456 -5.00 -30.74 -20.89
N SER A 457 -6.25 -30.40 -20.62
CA SER A 457 -7.38 -31.28 -20.75
C SER A 457 -7.76 -31.55 -22.19
N LEU A 458 -7.93 -32.79 -22.56
CA LEU A 458 -8.57 -33.22 -23.83
C LEU A 458 -10.11 -33.25 -23.73
N GLY A 459 -10.66 -33.00 -22.55
CA GLY A 459 -12.09 -33.13 -22.25
C GLY A 459 -12.50 -34.56 -21.91
N ARG A 460 -13.84 -34.79 -21.85
CA ARG A 460 -14.46 -36.13 -21.75
C ARG A 460 -14.42 -36.80 -23.14
N ARG A 461 -14.54 -38.12 -23.16
CA ARG A 461 -14.90 -38.85 -24.39
C ARG A 461 -16.28 -38.47 -24.85
#